data_d743f4f26b1cb4fb16762d1a7b6a1772
#
_entry.id   d743f4f26b1cb4fb16762d1a7b6a1772
#
_cell.length_a   1.000
_cell.length_b   1.000
_cell.length_c   1.000
_cell.angle_alpha   90.00
_cell.angle_beta   90.00
_cell.angle_gamma   90.00
#
_symmetry.space_group_name_H-M   'P 1'
#
loop_
_entity.id
_entity.type
_entity.pdbx_description
1 polymer ?
#
loop_
_entity_poly.entity_id
_entity_poly.type
_entity_poly.pdbx_seq_one_letter_code
_entity_poly.pdbx_strand_id
1 'polypeptide(L)'
;MGIKTINEWEKAVVFLLNLDGWDLEWCGEGYTRYDAKGKTPKGKNCVIEMKFRNKYYEEKMLEKDKYDALMDLDDEVKLYFVNDPKGNFMYWLNTLEMPKPVKKYCPDTTMWTKKRLLKDVYLINEKDASIININIKPF
;
A
#
# COMPACT_ATOMS: atom_id res chain seq x y z
N MET A 1 17.98 -2.68 -2.76
CA MET A 1 17.12 -3.51 -1.91
C MET A 1 16.35 -4.49 -2.79
N GLY A 2 16.42 -5.78 -2.49
CA GLY A 2 15.81 -6.80 -3.31
C GLY A 2 14.33 -7.05 -3.00
N ILE A 3 13.62 -7.63 -3.94
CA ILE A 3 12.21 -8.03 -3.80
C ILE A 3 12.00 -8.89 -2.55
N LYS A 4 12.95 -9.78 -2.24
CA LYS A 4 12.89 -10.66 -1.07
C LYS A 4 12.79 -9.86 0.24
N THR A 5 13.52 -8.76 0.35
CA THR A 5 13.48 -7.92 1.55
C THR A 5 12.14 -7.20 1.69
N ILE A 6 11.57 -6.71 0.59
CA ILE A 6 10.24 -6.08 0.59
C ILE A 6 9.19 -7.10 1.02
N ASN A 7 9.24 -8.32 0.49
CA ASN A 7 8.31 -9.38 0.87
C ASN A 7 8.37 -9.68 2.37
N GLU A 8 9.56 -9.69 2.95
CA GLU A 8 9.72 -9.89 4.40
C GLU A 8 9.07 -8.76 5.20
N TRP A 9 9.18 -7.52 4.75
CA TRP A 9 8.51 -6.39 5.41
C TRP A 9 7.00 -6.47 5.29
N GLU A 10 6.47 -6.85 4.14
CA GLU A 10 5.04 -7.04 3.95
C GLU A 10 4.50 -8.13 4.88
N LYS A 11 5.21 -9.24 4.99
CA LYS A 11 4.85 -10.32 5.92
C LYS A 11 4.88 -9.85 7.38
N ALA A 12 5.86 -9.03 7.74
CA ALA A 12 5.94 -8.47 9.09
C ALA A 12 4.75 -7.56 9.40
N VAL A 13 4.33 -6.75 8.43
CA VAL A 13 3.14 -5.89 8.58
C VAL A 13 1.89 -6.76 8.79
N VAL A 14 1.71 -7.80 7.99
CA VAL A 14 0.59 -8.74 8.14
C VAL A 14 0.58 -9.36 9.53
N PHE A 15 1.73 -9.84 10.00
CA PHE A 15 1.86 -10.42 11.33
C PHE A 15 1.45 -9.43 12.43
N LEU A 16 1.96 -8.21 12.37
CA LEU A 16 1.70 -7.18 13.38
C LEU A 16 0.22 -6.74 13.36
N LEU A 17 -0.37 -6.58 12.19
CA LEU A 17 -1.79 -6.25 12.08
C LEU A 17 -2.66 -7.38 12.65
N ASN A 18 -2.30 -8.63 12.37
CA ASN A 18 -3.05 -9.78 12.89
C ASN A 18 -3.00 -9.86 14.41
N LEU A 19 -1.92 -9.41 15.05
CA LEU A 19 -1.86 -9.28 16.50
C LEU A 19 -2.82 -8.21 17.02
N ASP A 20 -3.22 -7.27 16.18
CA ASP A 20 -4.11 -6.15 16.54
C ASP A 20 -5.55 -6.35 16.04
N GLY A 21 -5.95 -7.58 15.84
CA GLY A 21 -7.34 -7.93 15.53
C GLY A 21 -7.67 -8.10 14.06
N TRP A 22 -6.72 -7.88 13.17
CA TRP A 22 -6.91 -8.18 11.74
C TRP A 22 -6.77 -9.68 11.50
N ASP A 23 -7.32 -10.16 10.40
CA ASP A 23 -7.19 -11.55 9.95
C ASP A 23 -6.79 -11.52 8.48
N LEU A 24 -5.49 -11.37 8.23
CA LEU A 24 -4.91 -11.17 6.91
C LEU A 24 -4.01 -12.32 6.51
N GLU A 25 -3.98 -12.59 5.21
CA GLU A 25 -3.05 -13.49 4.55
C GLU A 25 -2.17 -12.68 3.60
N TRP A 26 -0.84 -12.93 3.63
CA TRP A 26 0.09 -12.30 2.70
C TRP A 26 -0.07 -12.93 1.32
N CYS A 27 -0.14 -12.09 0.28
CA CYS A 27 -0.38 -12.49 -1.10
C CYS A 27 0.65 -11.93 -2.08
N GLY A 28 1.80 -11.49 -1.60
CA GLY A 28 2.80 -10.81 -2.41
C GLY A 28 3.54 -11.69 -3.43
N GLU A 29 3.39 -13.02 -3.35
CA GLU A 29 3.88 -13.94 -4.37
C GLU A 29 2.74 -14.31 -5.30
N GLY A 30 2.85 -13.95 -6.56
CA GLY A 30 1.84 -14.26 -7.55
C GLY A 30 1.36 -13.02 -8.31
N TYR A 31 0.38 -13.19 -9.14
CA TYR A 31 -0.14 -12.14 -10.01
C TYR A 31 -1.36 -11.44 -9.41
N THR A 32 -1.37 -11.28 -8.08
CA THR A 32 -2.44 -10.58 -7.39
C THR A 32 -2.27 -9.07 -7.51
N ARG A 33 -3.39 -8.35 -7.42
CA ARG A 33 -3.43 -6.89 -7.47
C ARG A 33 -3.23 -6.25 -6.10
N TYR A 34 -2.87 -7.04 -5.09
CA TYR A 34 -2.75 -6.63 -3.70
C TYR A 34 -1.66 -7.45 -3.00
N ASP A 35 -1.16 -6.93 -1.90
CA ASP A 35 -0.10 -7.57 -1.11
C ASP A 35 -0.65 -8.41 0.04
N ALA A 36 -1.83 -8.09 0.52
CA ALA A 36 -2.52 -8.86 1.56
C ALA A 36 -4.02 -8.84 1.35
N LYS A 37 -4.70 -9.87 1.84
CA LYS A 37 -6.13 -10.04 1.76
C LYS A 37 -6.65 -10.70 3.03
N GLY A 38 -7.86 -10.37 3.43
CA GLY A 38 -8.50 -11.00 4.57
C GLY A 38 -9.63 -10.19 5.14
N LYS A 39 -9.63 -10.02 6.46
CA LYS A 39 -10.70 -9.30 7.17
C LYS A 39 -10.14 -8.22 8.07
N THR A 40 -10.85 -7.09 8.12
CA THR A 40 -10.60 -6.01 9.07
C THR A 40 -10.98 -6.47 10.50
N PRO A 41 -10.60 -5.72 11.54
CA PRO A 41 -11.04 -6.03 12.90
C PRO A 41 -12.57 -6.11 13.07
N LYS A 42 -13.32 -5.42 12.20
CA LYS A 42 -14.78 -5.48 12.20
C LYS A 42 -15.34 -6.61 11.33
N GLY A 43 -14.50 -7.49 10.81
CA GLY A 43 -14.91 -8.66 10.04
C GLY A 43 -15.25 -8.38 8.57
N LYS A 44 -14.90 -7.22 8.03
CA LYS A 44 -15.16 -6.88 6.63
C LYS A 44 -14.05 -7.39 5.72
N ASN A 45 -14.43 -7.94 4.57
CA ASN A 45 -13.46 -8.39 3.58
C ASN A 45 -12.64 -7.22 3.05
N CYS A 46 -11.32 -7.36 3.03
CA CYS A 46 -10.42 -6.29 2.61
C CYS A 46 -9.25 -6.79 1.78
N VAL A 47 -8.69 -5.88 1.00
CA VAL A 47 -7.41 -6.04 0.29
C VAL A 47 -6.52 -4.85 0.61
N ILE A 48 -5.21 -5.09 0.70
CA ILE A 48 -4.23 -4.07 1.08
C ILE A 48 -3.09 -4.05 0.06
N GLU A 49 -2.83 -2.89 -0.51
CA GLU A 49 -1.61 -2.59 -1.25
C GLU A 49 -0.63 -1.91 -0.29
N MET A 50 0.63 -2.35 -0.28
CA MET A 50 1.64 -1.84 0.64
C MET A 50 2.78 -1.15 -0.10
N LYS A 51 3.31 -0.08 0.51
CA LYS A 51 4.47 0.63 0.00
C LYS A 51 5.40 1.01 1.15
N PHE A 52 6.70 0.76 0.94
CA PHE A 52 7.74 1.11 1.90
C PHE A 52 8.66 2.14 1.26
N ARG A 53 8.83 3.29 1.93
CA ARG A 53 9.63 4.39 1.41
C ARG A 53 10.71 4.79 2.39
N ASN A 54 11.91 5.02 1.88
CA ASN A 54 13.05 5.46 2.69
C ASN A 54 13.08 6.98 2.92
N LYS A 55 12.19 7.73 2.28
CA LYS A 55 12.03 9.17 2.46
C LYS A 55 10.62 9.51 2.89
N TYR A 56 10.51 10.56 3.70
CA TYR A 56 9.21 11.09 4.10
C TYR A 56 8.68 12.06 3.05
N TYR A 57 7.40 11.92 2.73
CA TYR A 57 6.64 12.88 1.95
C TYR A 57 5.28 13.08 2.62
N GLU A 58 4.88 14.33 2.79
CA GLU A 58 3.57 14.66 3.37
C GLU A 58 2.42 14.12 2.49
N GLU A 59 2.61 14.17 1.19
CA GLU A 59 1.69 13.56 0.23
C GLU A 59 2.24 12.22 -0.22
N LYS A 60 1.46 11.15 0.03
CA LYS A 60 1.85 9.79 -0.34
C LYS A 60 1.39 9.50 -1.76
N MET A 61 2.27 8.94 -2.56
CA MET A 61 1.99 8.64 -3.97
C MET A 61 1.39 7.26 -4.13
N LEU A 62 0.28 7.19 -4.88
CA LEU A 62 -0.34 5.94 -5.30
C LEU A 62 -0.56 5.98 -6.81
N GLU A 63 0.02 5.02 -7.54
CA GLU A 63 -0.15 4.93 -8.98
C GLU A 63 -1.63 4.68 -9.31
N LYS A 64 -2.15 5.43 -10.29
CA LYS A 64 -3.56 5.37 -10.66
C LYS A 64 -3.98 3.98 -11.16
N ASP A 65 -3.12 3.30 -11.91
CA ASP A 65 -3.41 1.96 -12.41
C ASP A 65 -3.55 0.95 -11.26
N LYS A 66 -2.74 1.08 -10.21
CA LYS A 66 -2.88 0.24 -9.01
C LYS A 66 -4.18 0.55 -8.26
N TYR A 67 -4.52 1.82 -8.12
CA TYR A 67 -5.78 2.24 -7.51
C TYR A 67 -6.98 1.67 -8.28
N ASP A 68 -6.98 1.83 -9.60
CA ASP A 68 -8.06 1.36 -10.44
C ASP A 68 -8.20 -0.18 -10.34
N ALA A 69 -7.09 -0.89 -10.31
CA ALA A 69 -7.08 -2.34 -10.17
C ALA A 69 -7.67 -2.81 -8.82
N LEU A 70 -7.34 -2.11 -7.73
CA LEU A 70 -7.90 -2.41 -6.41
C LEU A 70 -9.39 -2.13 -6.35
N MET A 71 -9.82 -0.97 -6.87
CA MET A 71 -11.21 -0.57 -6.81
C MET A 71 -12.12 -1.46 -7.67
N ASP A 72 -11.55 -2.16 -8.64
CA ASP A 72 -12.27 -3.10 -9.51
C ASP A 72 -12.52 -4.46 -8.82
N LEU A 73 -11.95 -4.71 -7.66
CA LEU A 73 -12.15 -5.96 -6.92
C LEU A 73 -13.47 -5.93 -6.15
N ASP A 74 -14.00 -7.13 -5.84
CA ASP A 74 -15.27 -7.29 -5.12
C ASP A 74 -15.17 -7.04 -3.61
N ASP A 75 -13.96 -7.04 -3.05
CA ASP A 75 -13.75 -6.86 -1.62
C ASP A 75 -14.35 -5.54 -1.15
N GLU A 76 -15.01 -5.56 0.00
CA GLU A 76 -15.75 -4.43 0.55
C GLU A 76 -14.84 -3.25 0.90
N VAL A 77 -13.64 -3.53 1.40
CA VAL A 77 -12.69 -2.52 1.88
C VAL A 77 -11.39 -2.61 1.09
N LYS A 78 -10.98 -1.50 0.49
CA LYS A 78 -9.71 -1.37 -0.24
C LYS A 78 -8.80 -0.44 0.54
N LEU A 79 -7.59 -0.92 0.84
CA LEU A 79 -6.66 -0.22 1.72
C LEU A 79 -5.32 0.00 1.04
N TYR A 80 -4.72 1.15 1.31
CA TYR A 80 -3.35 1.47 0.92
C TYR A 80 -2.53 1.77 2.17
N PHE A 81 -1.50 0.97 2.39
CA PHE A 81 -0.61 1.09 3.54
C PHE A 81 0.72 1.67 3.08
N VAL A 82 1.19 2.71 3.77
CA VAL A 82 2.50 3.32 3.50
C VAL A 82 3.31 3.35 4.79
N ASN A 83 4.52 2.81 4.72
CA ASN A 83 5.52 2.95 5.76
C ASN A 83 6.60 3.92 5.27
N ASP A 84 6.95 4.89 6.08
CA ASP A 84 8.06 5.80 5.83
C ASP A 84 8.80 6.11 7.14
N PRO A 85 9.87 6.94 7.12
CA PRO A 85 10.63 7.23 8.36
C PRO A 85 9.82 7.89 9.48
N LYS A 86 8.65 8.45 9.19
CA LYS A 86 7.79 9.08 10.22
C LYS A 86 6.68 8.17 10.75
N GLY A 87 6.45 7.01 10.14
CA GLY A 87 5.46 6.08 10.66
C GLY A 87 4.72 5.28 9.63
N ASN A 88 3.56 4.80 10.04
CA ASN A 88 2.71 3.92 9.24
C ASN A 88 1.35 4.58 9.02
N PHE A 89 0.94 4.65 7.76
CA PHE A 89 -0.27 5.35 7.33
C PHE A 89 -1.16 4.39 6.57
N MET A 90 -2.44 4.32 6.94
CA MET A 90 -3.41 3.47 6.25
C MET A 90 -4.52 4.34 5.66
N TYR A 91 -4.67 4.28 4.34
CA TYR A 91 -5.76 4.95 3.64
C TYR A 91 -6.90 3.96 3.40
N TRP A 92 -8.11 4.36 3.76
CA TRP A 92 -9.35 3.63 3.48
C TRP A 92 -9.90 4.16 2.17
N LEU A 93 -9.48 3.56 1.05
CA LEU A 93 -9.71 4.12 -0.28
C LEU A 93 -11.19 4.24 -0.65
N ASN A 94 -12.06 3.41 -0.08
CA ASN A 94 -13.50 3.46 -0.38
C ASN A 94 -14.18 4.71 0.15
N THR A 95 -13.64 5.29 1.23
CA THR A 95 -14.23 6.47 1.88
C THR A 95 -13.48 7.76 1.56
N LEU A 96 -12.40 7.65 0.80
CA LEU A 96 -11.52 8.77 0.49
C LEU A 96 -11.94 9.42 -0.82
N GLU A 97 -12.12 10.73 -0.80
CA GLU A 97 -12.28 11.51 -2.02
C GLU A 97 -10.91 11.74 -2.64
N MET A 98 -10.64 11.05 -3.74
CA MET A 98 -9.33 11.11 -4.39
C MET A 98 -9.09 12.46 -5.06
N PRO A 99 -7.87 13.02 -4.95
CA PRO A 99 -7.51 14.22 -5.69
C PRO A 99 -7.41 13.92 -7.19
N LYS A 100 -7.27 14.96 -7.99
CA LYS A 100 -6.99 14.77 -9.42
C LYS A 100 -5.63 14.09 -9.60
N PRO A 101 -5.52 13.12 -10.50
CA PRO A 101 -4.23 12.51 -10.77
C PRO A 101 -3.27 13.51 -11.42
N VAL A 102 -1.98 13.35 -11.13
CA VAL A 102 -0.90 14.13 -11.73
C VAL A 102 0.08 13.19 -12.39
N LYS A 103 0.87 13.70 -13.34
CA LYS A 103 1.89 12.89 -14.00
C LYS A 103 3.21 12.96 -13.25
N LYS A 104 3.79 11.79 -12.97
CA LYS A 104 5.09 11.65 -12.32
C LYS A 104 5.89 10.56 -13.01
N TYR A 105 7.22 10.74 -13.01
CA TYR A 105 8.10 9.67 -13.46
C TYR A 105 8.23 8.64 -12.34
N CYS A 106 7.86 7.39 -12.66
CA CYS A 106 7.93 6.27 -11.74
C CYS A 106 8.91 5.22 -12.28
N PRO A 107 9.58 4.45 -11.39
CA PRO A 107 10.39 3.34 -11.85
C PRO A 107 9.55 2.37 -12.66
N ASP A 108 10.12 1.85 -13.76
CA ASP A 108 9.53 0.73 -14.47
C ASP A 108 9.59 -0.50 -13.55
N THR A 109 8.47 -1.21 -13.44
CA THR A 109 8.39 -2.42 -12.60
C THR A 109 9.04 -3.65 -13.24
N THR A 110 9.53 -3.56 -14.47
CA THR A 110 10.21 -4.67 -15.11
C THR A 110 11.66 -4.77 -14.60
N MET A 111 12.09 -6.02 -14.30
CA MET A 111 13.42 -6.28 -13.76
C MET A 111 14.57 -5.93 -14.70
N TRP A 112 14.28 -5.61 -15.95
CA TRP A 112 15.25 -5.50 -17.02
C TRP A 112 15.63 -4.07 -17.40
N THR A 113 14.84 -3.07 -16.95
CA THR A 113 15.13 -1.68 -17.28
C THR A 113 15.11 -0.81 -16.03
N LYS A 114 16.08 0.10 -15.94
CA LYS A 114 16.10 1.18 -14.93
C LYS A 114 15.37 2.42 -15.44
N LYS A 115 14.54 2.29 -16.47
CA LYS A 115 13.82 3.42 -17.05
C LYS A 115 12.70 3.85 -16.10
N ARG A 116 12.52 5.17 -16.05
CA ARG A 116 11.36 5.76 -15.38
C ARG A 116 10.30 6.02 -16.43
N LEU A 117 9.08 5.59 -16.16
CA LEU A 117 7.92 5.83 -17.00
C LEU A 117 7.09 6.97 -16.44
N LEU A 118 6.55 7.80 -17.32
CA LEU A 118 5.60 8.84 -16.95
C LEU A 118 4.26 8.19 -16.67
N LYS A 119 3.81 8.23 -15.43
CA LYS A 119 2.55 7.61 -15.00
C LYS A 119 1.63 8.61 -14.34
N ASP A 120 0.33 8.33 -14.43
CA ASP A 120 -0.67 9.05 -13.62
C ASP A 120 -0.62 8.51 -12.20
N VAL A 121 -0.53 9.43 -11.24
CA VAL A 121 -0.47 9.08 -9.82
C VAL A 121 -1.39 10.01 -9.02
N TYR A 122 -1.89 9.49 -7.89
CA TYR A 122 -2.54 10.31 -6.87
C TYR A 122 -1.52 10.68 -5.81
N LEU A 123 -1.51 11.96 -5.41
CA LEU A 123 -0.74 12.44 -4.27
C LEU A 123 -1.72 12.67 -3.13
N ILE A 124 -1.73 11.76 -2.16
CA ILE A 124 -2.75 11.73 -1.10
C ILE A 124 -2.13 12.26 0.19
N ASN A 125 -2.76 13.30 0.77
CA ASN A 125 -2.24 13.89 1.99
C ASN A 125 -2.30 12.90 3.16
N GLU A 126 -1.27 12.89 4.00
CA GLU A 126 -1.19 12.01 5.16
C GLU A 126 -2.30 12.28 6.19
N LYS A 127 -2.89 13.47 6.18
CA LYS A 127 -4.01 13.82 7.06
C LYS A 127 -5.25 12.97 6.79
N ASP A 128 -5.37 12.42 5.58
CA ASP A 128 -6.49 11.57 5.18
C ASP A 128 -6.27 10.11 5.55
N ALA A 129 -5.10 9.78 6.12
CA ALA A 129 -4.79 8.44 6.55
C ALA A 129 -5.06 8.23 8.04
N SER A 130 -5.32 6.98 8.41
CA SER A 130 -5.26 6.55 9.80
C SER A 130 -3.82 6.21 10.17
N ILE A 131 -3.37 6.65 11.34
CA ILE A 131 -2.05 6.28 11.85
C ILE A 131 -2.14 4.87 12.42
N ILE A 132 -1.29 3.97 11.92
CA ILE A 132 -1.24 2.59 12.39
C ILE A 132 -0.06 2.46 13.36
N ASN A 133 -0.38 2.08 14.58
CA ASN A 133 0.58 2.05 15.66
C ASN A 133 1.26 0.68 15.76
N ILE A 134 2.09 0.37 14.78
CA ILE A 134 2.92 -0.83 14.76
C ILE A 134 4.39 -0.40 14.65
N ASN A 135 5.29 -1.23 15.17
CA ASN A 135 6.72 -0.92 15.18
C ASN A 135 7.43 -1.70 14.07
N ILE A 136 7.57 -1.08 12.92
CA ILE A 136 8.36 -1.61 11.81
C ILE A 136 9.22 -0.50 11.21
N LYS A 137 10.53 -0.74 11.12
CA LYS A 137 11.52 0.23 10.62
C LYS A 137 12.42 -0.41 9.59
N PRO A 138 11.96 -0.55 8.34
CA PRO A 138 12.73 -1.19 7.27
C PRO A 138 14.02 -0.43 6.89
N PHE A 139 14.08 0.86 7.16
CA PHE A 139 15.20 1.72 6.78
C PHE A 139 15.93 2.30 7.99
#